data_1b45aac0696a33be3e9eab68709c22cd
#
_entry.id   1b45aac0696a33be3e9eab68709c22cd
#
_cell.length_a   1.000
_cell.length_b   1.000
_cell.length_c   1.000
_cell.angle_alpha   90.00
_cell.angle_beta   90.00
_cell.angle_gamma   90.00
#
_symmetry.space_group_name_H-M   'P 1'
#
loop_
_entity.id
_entity.type
_entity.pdbx_description
1 polymer ?
#
loop_
_entity_poly.entity_id
_entity_poly.type
_entity_poly.pdbx_seq_one_letter_code
_entity_poly.pdbx_strand_id
1 'polypeptide(L)'
;MNTDQIEYNMALVAGLELIWGRGFLSPGGPEEVAETLAGRDIVGADVLDIGCGIGGVDLLLVQRFGAARVVGIDVEAPNLQLASRRAAETGLGDRVNYRLVEAKPGPLPFPTGSFDVVFSKDAIIHVPDKEALFADIHRMLRPGGRFIASDRLRVDDNPPSPAMERYIASEGLSFAMASPDRYRRAMTLAGFRDIEIRDRNAWYAELARNELAAISGPLRARLVEIVGEEEADREAYVWSCMIPVLESGELRPTHLYGKKSL
;
A
#
# COMPACT_ATOMS: atom_id res chain seq x y z
N MET A 1 15.65 -14.25 -19.23
CA MET A 1 15.96 -13.67 -17.92
C MET A 1 14.75 -13.93 -17.06
N ASN A 2 14.83 -14.93 -16.19
CA ASN A 2 13.77 -15.26 -15.24
C ASN A 2 13.70 -14.14 -14.21
N THR A 3 12.67 -13.32 -14.30
CA THR A 3 12.18 -12.62 -13.14
C THR A 3 11.37 -13.65 -12.35
N ASP A 4 12.00 -14.28 -11.36
CA ASP A 4 11.27 -14.93 -10.27
C ASP A 4 10.54 -13.80 -9.53
N GLN A 5 9.37 -13.43 -10.06
CA GLN A 5 8.41 -12.64 -9.31
C GLN A 5 8.00 -13.53 -8.13
N ILE A 6 8.19 -13.04 -6.93
CA ILE A 6 7.60 -13.64 -5.74
C ILE A 6 6.10 -13.53 -5.96
N GLU A 7 5.50 -14.59 -6.53
CA GLU A 7 4.06 -14.73 -6.49
C GLU A 7 3.66 -14.79 -5.01
N TYR A 8 2.73 -13.93 -4.61
CA TYR A 8 2.08 -14.04 -3.30
C TYR A 8 1.36 -15.39 -3.24
N ASN A 9 2.08 -16.43 -2.87
CA ASN A 9 1.46 -17.72 -2.66
C ASN A 9 0.54 -17.67 -1.43
N MET A 10 -0.44 -18.54 -1.36
CA MET A 10 -1.45 -18.52 -0.30
C MET A 10 -0.89 -18.71 1.11
N ALA A 11 0.27 -19.38 1.23
CA ALA A 11 0.95 -19.55 2.52
C ALA A 11 1.57 -18.22 2.98
N LEU A 12 2.28 -17.52 2.08
CA LEU A 12 2.80 -16.18 2.37
C LEU A 12 1.69 -15.21 2.75
N VAL A 13 0.59 -15.18 1.99
CA VAL A 13 -0.59 -14.36 2.32
C VAL A 13 -1.08 -14.67 3.73
N ALA A 14 -1.22 -15.94 4.10
CA ALA A 14 -1.67 -16.32 5.44
C ALA A 14 -0.66 -15.95 6.55
N GLY A 15 0.64 -16.00 6.26
CA GLY A 15 1.69 -15.53 7.15
C GLY A 15 1.63 -14.04 7.40
N LEU A 16 1.46 -13.23 6.34
CA LEU A 16 1.29 -11.78 6.44
C LEU A 16 0.00 -11.40 7.19
N GLU A 17 -1.08 -12.13 6.96
CA GLU A 17 -2.33 -11.93 7.70
C GLU A 17 -2.19 -12.27 9.20
N LEU A 18 -1.32 -13.21 9.56
CA LEU A 18 -1.01 -13.48 10.96
C LEU A 18 -0.35 -12.27 11.63
N ILE A 19 0.46 -11.53 10.90
CA ILE A 19 1.21 -10.36 11.40
C ILE A 19 0.32 -9.10 11.40
N TRP A 20 -0.38 -8.81 10.30
CA TRP A 20 -1.06 -7.54 10.07
C TRP A 20 -2.59 -7.60 10.15
N GLY A 21 -3.12 -8.80 10.35
CA GLY A 21 -4.56 -9.02 10.39
C GLY A 21 -5.17 -9.43 9.07
N ARG A 22 -6.33 -10.06 9.15
CA ARG A 22 -7.03 -10.62 7.98
C ARG A 22 -7.33 -9.55 6.94
N GLY A 23 -6.87 -9.78 5.72
CA GLY A 23 -7.08 -8.89 4.58
C GLY A 23 -5.92 -7.91 4.31
N PHE A 24 -4.87 -7.91 5.11
CA PHE A 24 -3.77 -6.96 5.00
C PHE A 24 -2.46 -7.63 4.59
N LEU A 25 -1.78 -7.02 3.61
CA LEU A 25 -0.48 -7.44 3.08
C LEU A 25 0.62 -6.41 3.34
N SER A 26 0.35 -5.42 4.19
CA SER A 26 1.32 -4.37 4.49
C SER A 26 1.15 -3.86 5.93
N PRO A 27 2.21 -3.30 6.53
CA PRO A 27 2.29 -2.99 7.95
C PRO A 27 1.18 -2.09 8.50
N GLY A 28 0.85 -2.30 9.78
CA GLY A 28 -0.09 -1.50 10.55
C GLY A 28 -1.57 -1.84 10.33
N GLY A 29 -1.89 -2.73 9.38
CA GLY A 29 -3.26 -3.26 9.24
C GLY A 29 -4.36 -2.21 9.23
N PRO A 30 -5.52 -2.49 9.88
CA PRO A 30 -6.68 -1.59 9.90
C PRO A 30 -6.42 -0.28 10.69
N GLU A 31 -5.50 -0.28 11.65
CA GLU A 31 -5.16 0.91 12.44
C GLU A 31 -4.45 1.95 11.59
N GLU A 32 -3.53 1.54 10.72
CA GLU A 32 -2.84 2.49 9.83
C GLU A 32 -3.78 3.04 8.75
N VAL A 33 -4.74 2.27 8.26
CA VAL A 33 -5.80 2.79 7.39
C VAL A 33 -6.62 3.86 8.10
N ALA A 34 -6.99 3.63 9.37
CA ALA A 34 -7.73 4.59 10.15
C ALA A 34 -6.92 5.88 10.38
N GLU A 35 -5.63 5.75 10.64
CA GLU A 35 -4.74 6.90 10.84
C GLU A 35 -4.48 7.67 9.54
N THR A 36 -4.40 6.98 8.40
CA THR A 36 -4.29 7.60 7.07
C THR A 36 -5.55 8.43 6.75
N LEU A 37 -6.72 7.96 7.18
CA LEU A 37 -8.01 8.64 6.98
C LEU A 37 -8.35 9.64 8.09
N ALA A 38 -7.52 9.78 9.14
CA ALA A 38 -7.83 10.67 10.26
C ALA A 38 -8.10 12.11 9.79
N GLY A 39 -9.28 12.64 10.16
CA GLY A 39 -9.73 13.97 9.73
C GLY A 39 -10.18 14.07 8.26
N ARG A 40 -10.33 12.95 7.56
CA ARG A 40 -10.71 12.89 6.13
C ARG A 40 -11.96 12.04 5.95
N ASP A 41 -13.10 12.72 5.79
CA ASP A 41 -14.39 12.05 5.61
C ASP A 41 -14.52 11.48 4.18
N ILE A 42 -14.87 10.20 4.08
CA ILE A 42 -15.15 9.50 2.80
C ILE A 42 -16.57 8.90 2.76
N VAL A 43 -17.44 9.30 3.69
CA VAL A 43 -18.83 8.82 3.73
C VAL A 43 -19.53 9.15 2.40
N GLY A 44 -20.16 8.14 1.82
CA GLY A 44 -20.87 8.27 0.55
C GLY A 44 -19.97 8.39 -0.69
N ALA A 45 -18.65 8.34 -0.56
CA ALA A 45 -17.73 8.48 -1.69
C ALA A 45 -17.66 7.23 -2.58
N ASP A 46 -17.48 7.46 -3.89
CA ASP A 46 -17.00 6.47 -4.85
C ASP A 46 -15.46 6.46 -4.78
N VAL A 47 -14.86 5.35 -4.35
CA VAL A 47 -13.42 5.21 -4.12
C VAL A 47 -12.78 4.30 -5.16
N LEU A 48 -11.61 4.69 -5.67
CA LEU A 48 -10.66 3.80 -6.34
C LEU A 48 -9.54 3.46 -5.35
N ASP A 49 -9.27 2.17 -5.12
CA ASP A 49 -8.10 1.71 -4.36
C ASP A 49 -7.04 1.15 -5.30
N ILE A 50 -5.87 1.78 -5.36
CA ILE A 50 -4.75 1.39 -6.23
C ILE A 50 -3.81 0.46 -5.46
N GLY A 51 -3.68 -0.79 -5.94
CA GLY A 51 -2.93 -1.85 -5.27
C GLY A 51 -3.68 -2.42 -4.08
N CYS A 52 -4.95 -2.82 -4.32
CA CYS A 52 -5.87 -3.27 -3.27
C CYS A 52 -5.50 -4.63 -2.63
N GLY A 53 -4.56 -5.36 -3.25
CA GLY A 53 -4.13 -6.67 -2.77
C GLY A 53 -5.31 -7.64 -2.58
N ILE A 54 -5.46 -8.17 -1.39
CA ILE A 54 -6.48 -9.16 -1.01
C ILE A 54 -7.76 -8.53 -0.41
N GLY A 55 -7.95 -7.21 -0.57
CA GLY A 55 -9.22 -6.51 -0.38
C GLY A 55 -9.56 -6.08 1.05
N GLY A 56 -8.65 -6.22 2.01
CA GLY A 56 -8.94 -5.85 3.40
C GLY A 56 -9.20 -4.35 3.59
N VAL A 57 -8.44 -3.52 2.88
CA VAL A 57 -8.64 -2.07 2.86
C VAL A 57 -10.02 -1.73 2.32
N ASP A 58 -10.39 -2.29 1.15
CA ASP A 58 -11.66 -2.00 0.47
C ASP A 58 -12.88 -2.29 1.35
N LEU A 59 -12.87 -3.47 2.01
CA LEU A 59 -13.92 -3.85 2.95
C LEU A 59 -14.01 -2.88 4.12
N LEU A 60 -12.85 -2.46 4.64
CA LEU A 60 -12.77 -1.51 5.75
C LEU A 60 -13.28 -0.13 5.35
N LEU A 61 -12.94 0.38 4.15
CA LEU A 61 -13.43 1.66 3.62
C LEU A 61 -14.96 1.70 3.57
N VAL A 62 -15.60 0.58 3.19
CA VAL A 62 -17.06 0.47 3.16
C VAL A 62 -17.67 0.31 4.54
N GLN A 63 -17.15 -0.62 5.35
CA GLN A 63 -17.79 -1.01 6.61
C GLN A 63 -17.58 0.00 7.72
N ARG A 64 -16.37 0.55 7.83
CA ARG A 64 -16.00 1.44 8.94
C ARG A 64 -16.04 2.90 8.57
N PHE A 65 -15.69 3.24 7.31
CA PHE A 65 -15.56 4.62 6.87
C PHE A 65 -16.70 5.09 5.95
N GLY A 66 -17.66 4.22 5.65
CA GLY A 66 -18.91 4.59 5.01
C GLY A 66 -18.78 4.94 3.52
N ALA A 67 -17.71 4.55 2.83
CA ALA A 67 -17.62 4.69 1.38
C ALA A 67 -18.87 4.06 0.71
N ALA A 68 -19.45 4.70 -0.28
CA ALA A 68 -20.60 4.16 -0.98
C ALA A 68 -20.22 2.94 -1.81
N ARG A 69 -19.14 3.06 -2.57
CA ARG A 69 -18.59 2.00 -3.42
C ARG A 69 -17.06 2.08 -3.44
N VAL A 70 -16.43 0.93 -3.59
CA VAL A 70 -14.98 0.83 -3.81
C VAL A 70 -14.72 0.00 -5.06
N VAL A 71 -13.83 0.48 -5.89
CA VAL A 71 -13.23 -0.31 -6.98
C VAL A 71 -11.76 -0.51 -6.63
N GLY A 72 -11.40 -1.74 -6.27
CA GLY A 72 -10.01 -2.12 -6.04
C GLY A 72 -9.34 -2.57 -7.34
N ILE A 73 -8.12 -2.09 -7.58
CA ILE A 73 -7.30 -2.58 -8.70
C ILE A 73 -5.98 -3.14 -8.20
N ASP A 74 -5.55 -4.22 -8.84
CA ASP A 74 -4.26 -4.86 -8.56
C ASP A 74 -3.73 -5.53 -9.83
N VAL A 75 -2.44 -5.85 -9.85
CA VAL A 75 -1.77 -6.57 -10.94
C VAL A 75 -1.78 -8.09 -10.73
N GLU A 76 -2.10 -8.56 -9.52
CA GLU A 76 -2.07 -9.96 -9.11
C GLU A 76 -3.47 -10.58 -9.14
N ALA A 77 -3.75 -11.38 -10.18
CA ALA A 77 -5.04 -12.04 -10.35
C ALA A 77 -5.42 -12.96 -9.15
N PRO A 78 -4.51 -13.74 -8.52
CA PRO A 78 -4.82 -14.55 -7.34
C PRO A 78 -5.31 -13.71 -6.15
N ASN A 79 -4.69 -12.54 -5.91
CA ASN A 79 -5.10 -11.61 -4.87
C ASN A 79 -6.53 -11.13 -5.08
N LEU A 80 -6.86 -10.72 -6.30
CA LEU A 80 -8.21 -10.25 -6.66
C LEU A 80 -9.28 -11.34 -6.56
N GLN A 81 -8.93 -12.60 -6.84
CA GLN A 81 -9.84 -13.74 -6.64
C GLN A 81 -10.16 -13.92 -5.15
N LEU A 82 -9.15 -13.79 -4.28
CA LEU A 82 -9.35 -13.87 -2.83
C LEU A 82 -10.16 -12.68 -2.33
N ALA A 83 -9.84 -11.46 -2.78
CA ALA A 83 -10.55 -10.24 -2.44
C ALA A 83 -12.05 -10.33 -2.83
N SER A 84 -12.34 -10.81 -4.04
CA SER A 84 -13.73 -10.99 -4.52
C SER A 84 -14.51 -11.99 -3.68
N ARG A 85 -13.90 -13.12 -3.31
CA ARG A 85 -14.54 -14.10 -2.40
C ARG A 85 -14.86 -13.47 -1.04
N ARG A 86 -13.93 -12.71 -0.46
CA ARG A 86 -14.13 -12.03 0.83
C ARG A 86 -15.25 -10.98 0.77
N ALA A 87 -15.32 -10.21 -0.31
CA ALA A 87 -16.41 -9.27 -0.51
C ALA A 87 -17.77 -9.97 -0.57
N ALA A 88 -17.85 -11.11 -1.26
CA ALA A 88 -19.08 -11.92 -1.31
C ALA A 88 -19.43 -12.50 0.08
N GLU A 89 -18.46 -13.08 0.80
CA GLU A 89 -18.63 -13.63 2.15
C GLU A 89 -19.14 -12.60 3.17
N THR A 90 -18.76 -11.32 3.00
CA THR A 90 -19.18 -10.23 3.87
C THR A 90 -20.47 -9.55 3.43
N GLY A 91 -21.07 -9.99 2.32
CA GLY A 91 -22.28 -9.38 1.75
C GLY A 91 -22.04 -8.01 1.10
N LEU A 92 -20.81 -7.70 0.75
CA LEU A 92 -20.43 -6.41 0.15
C LEU A 92 -20.15 -6.48 -1.36
N GLY A 93 -20.41 -7.62 -2.00
CA GLY A 93 -20.12 -7.82 -3.43
C GLY A 93 -20.79 -6.81 -4.37
N ASP A 94 -21.88 -6.19 -3.97
CA ASP A 94 -22.55 -5.13 -4.75
C ASP A 94 -21.89 -3.74 -4.58
N ARG A 95 -21.07 -3.57 -3.54
CA ARG A 95 -20.43 -2.29 -3.20
C ARG A 95 -18.93 -2.28 -3.42
N VAL A 96 -18.29 -3.44 -3.44
CA VAL A 96 -16.85 -3.60 -3.64
C VAL A 96 -16.62 -4.47 -4.87
N ASN A 97 -15.93 -3.91 -5.86
CA ASN A 97 -15.61 -4.61 -7.09
C ASN A 97 -14.10 -4.59 -7.35
N TYR A 98 -13.59 -5.63 -7.98
CA TYR A 98 -12.16 -5.78 -8.24
C TYR A 98 -11.87 -5.88 -9.73
N ARG A 99 -10.76 -5.24 -10.15
CA ARG A 99 -10.36 -5.23 -11.55
C ARG A 99 -8.86 -5.45 -11.70
N LEU A 100 -8.50 -6.46 -12.46
CA LEU A 100 -7.11 -6.70 -12.87
C LEU A 100 -6.65 -5.58 -13.82
N VAL A 101 -5.47 -5.05 -13.54
CA VAL A 101 -4.78 -4.10 -14.41
C VAL A 101 -3.38 -4.62 -14.74
N GLU A 102 -2.82 -4.19 -15.86
CA GLU A 102 -1.46 -4.58 -16.22
C GLU A 102 -0.46 -3.57 -15.65
N ALA A 103 0.67 -4.08 -15.14
CA ALA A 103 1.82 -3.27 -14.73
C ALA A 103 2.58 -2.76 -15.97
N LYS A 104 1.99 -1.82 -16.69
CA LYS A 104 2.57 -1.22 -17.89
C LYS A 104 2.41 0.30 -17.91
N PRO A 105 3.29 1.02 -18.64
CA PRO A 105 3.10 2.45 -18.86
C PRO A 105 1.75 2.75 -19.54
N GLY A 106 1.13 3.84 -19.14
CA GLY A 106 -0.12 4.33 -19.71
C GLY A 106 -1.20 4.59 -18.67
N PRO A 107 -2.30 5.22 -19.08
CA PRO A 107 -3.37 5.58 -18.18
C PRO A 107 -4.13 4.35 -17.69
N LEU A 108 -4.59 4.39 -16.45
CA LEU A 108 -5.51 3.41 -15.88
C LEU A 108 -6.85 3.44 -16.62
N PRO A 109 -7.53 2.27 -16.76
CA PRO A 109 -8.68 2.12 -17.65
C PRO A 109 -9.99 2.65 -17.04
N PHE A 110 -9.97 3.90 -16.57
CA PHE A 110 -11.13 4.60 -16.04
C PHE A 110 -11.32 5.96 -16.71
N PRO A 111 -12.57 6.42 -16.89
CA PRO A 111 -12.87 7.73 -17.43
C PRO A 111 -12.38 8.87 -16.53
N THR A 112 -12.26 10.06 -17.11
CA THR A 112 -12.01 11.29 -16.36
C THR A 112 -13.17 11.56 -15.40
N GLY A 113 -12.86 11.96 -14.16
CA GLY A 113 -13.88 12.36 -13.17
C GLY A 113 -14.77 11.20 -12.71
N SER A 114 -14.21 10.02 -12.52
CA SER A 114 -14.96 8.81 -12.10
C SER A 114 -15.10 8.67 -10.59
N PHE A 115 -14.15 9.19 -9.81
CA PHE A 115 -14.04 8.91 -8.38
C PHE A 115 -14.04 10.19 -7.53
N ASP A 116 -14.59 10.10 -6.33
CA ASP A 116 -14.50 11.15 -5.32
C ASP A 116 -13.19 11.06 -4.54
N VAL A 117 -12.70 9.83 -4.36
CA VAL A 117 -11.44 9.54 -3.67
C VAL A 117 -10.64 8.52 -4.47
N VAL A 118 -9.34 8.75 -4.58
CA VAL A 118 -8.36 7.71 -4.93
C VAL A 118 -7.54 7.42 -3.68
N PHE A 119 -7.56 6.17 -3.26
CA PHE A 119 -6.83 5.64 -2.12
C PHE A 119 -5.70 4.73 -2.58
N SER A 120 -4.64 4.60 -1.80
CA SER A 120 -3.61 3.59 -2.00
C SER A 120 -2.87 3.31 -0.68
N LYS A 121 -2.49 2.04 -0.44
CA LYS A 121 -1.67 1.66 0.72
C LYS A 121 -0.48 0.81 0.29
N ASP A 122 0.72 1.37 0.41
CA ASP A 122 2.01 0.71 0.13
C ASP A 122 2.13 0.08 -1.28
N ALA A 123 1.47 0.67 -2.29
CA ALA A 123 1.48 0.16 -3.66
C ALA A 123 2.13 1.12 -4.67
N ILE A 124 2.08 2.43 -4.42
CA ILE A 124 2.71 3.42 -5.32
C ILE A 124 4.22 3.25 -5.35
N ILE A 125 4.82 2.72 -4.29
CA ILE A 125 6.24 2.37 -4.20
C ILE A 125 6.73 1.55 -5.41
N HIS A 126 5.86 0.75 -6.03
CA HIS A 126 6.19 -0.09 -7.18
C HIS A 126 6.10 0.63 -8.53
N VAL A 127 5.56 1.85 -8.59
CA VAL A 127 5.34 2.60 -9.83
C VAL A 127 6.52 3.54 -10.11
N PRO A 128 7.33 3.32 -11.16
CA PRO A 128 8.52 4.14 -11.42
C PRO A 128 8.20 5.57 -11.84
N ASP A 129 7.18 5.74 -12.68
CA ASP A 129 6.76 7.03 -13.22
C ASP A 129 5.69 7.66 -12.32
N LYS A 130 6.16 8.33 -11.26
CA LYS A 130 5.27 9.04 -10.32
C LYS A 130 4.52 10.17 -11.00
N GLU A 131 5.17 10.84 -11.95
CA GLU A 131 4.63 11.99 -12.68
C GLU A 131 3.42 11.57 -13.51
N ALA A 132 3.54 10.50 -14.30
CA ALA A 132 2.43 9.96 -15.09
C ALA A 132 1.31 9.41 -14.19
N LEU A 133 1.66 8.71 -13.10
CA LEU A 133 0.68 8.18 -12.17
C LEU A 133 -0.14 9.29 -11.52
N PHE A 134 0.49 10.34 -10.98
CA PHE A 134 -0.24 11.42 -10.33
C PHE A 134 -1.08 12.25 -11.32
N ALA A 135 -0.62 12.43 -12.56
CA ALA A 135 -1.42 13.04 -13.62
C ALA A 135 -2.69 12.21 -13.89
N ASP A 136 -2.55 10.89 -13.92
CA ASP A 136 -3.67 9.98 -14.16
C ASP A 136 -4.64 9.91 -12.95
N ILE A 137 -4.12 9.86 -11.72
CA ILE A 137 -4.94 9.96 -10.50
C ILE A 137 -5.75 11.27 -10.51
N HIS A 138 -5.10 12.40 -10.81
CA HIS A 138 -5.80 13.69 -10.89
C HIS A 138 -6.87 13.71 -11.98
N ARG A 139 -6.61 13.10 -13.14
CA ARG A 139 -7.58 12.94 -14.23
C ARG A 139 -8.84 12.17 -13.74
N MET A 140 -8.64 11.05 -13.06
CA MET A 140 -9.74 10.18 -12.60
C MET A 140 -10.57 10.78 -11.47
N LEU A 141 -10.02 11.70 -10.69
CA LEU A 141 -10.77 12.40 -9.64
C LEU A 141 -11.78 13.36 -10.24
N ARG A 142 -12.96 13.42 -9.62
CA ARG A 142 -13.97 14.48 -9.82
C ARG A 142 -13.44 15.83 -9.36
N PRO A 143 -13.98 16.97 -9.84
CA PRO A 143 -13.72 18.26 -9.20
C PRO A 143 -13.99 18.19 -7.69
N GLY A 144 -13.09 18.71 -6.87
CA GLY A 144 -13.14 18.60 -5.41
C GLY A 144 -12.72 17.25 -4.83
N GLY A 145 -12.45 16.26 -5.67
CA GLY A 145 -11.99 14.92 -5.27
C GLY A 145 -10.62 14.91 -4.61
N ARG A 146 -10.30 13.83 -3.91
CA ARG A 146 -9.12 13.74 -3.03
C ARG A 146 -8.30 12.50 -3.32
N PHE A 147 -6.98 12.67 -3.28
CA PHE A 147 -6.01 11.58 -3.19
C PHE A 147 -5.58 11.41 -1.74
N ILE A 148 -5.61 10.19 -1.22
CA ILE A 148 -5.25 9.83 0.15
C ILE A 148 -4.45 8.53 0.08
N ALA A 149 -3.24 8.51 0.64
CA ALA A 149 -2.44 7.29 0.64
C ALA A 149 -1.50 7.19 1.83
N SER A 150 -1.07 5.96 2.13
CA SER A 150 0.18 5.67 2.81
C SER A 150 1.15 4.99 1.86
N ASP A 151 2.44 5.31 1.94
CA ASP A 151 3.46 4.70 1.09
C ASP A 151 4.85 4.77 1.73
N ARG A 152 5.76 3.90 1.30
CA ARG A 152 7.15 3.87 1.77
C ARG A 152 8.03 4.69 0.84
N LEU A 153 8.43 5.89 1.27
CA LEU A 153 9.30 6.81 0.56
C LEU A 153 10.75 6.66 1.05
N ARG A 154 11.67 7.28 0.36
CA ARG A 154 13.06 7.49 0.80
C ARG A 154 13.29 8.93 1.19
N VAL A 155 14.30 9.16 2.02
CA VAL A 155 14.68 10.53 2.48
C VAL A 155 15.01 11.45 1.32
N ASP A 156 15.66 10.94 0.27
CA ASP A 156 16.05 11.67 -0.95
C ASP A 156 16.08 10.73 -2.18
N ASP A 157 16.41 11.27 -3.34
CA ASP A 157 16.53 10.54 -4.61
C ASP A 157 17.99 10.18 -4.96
N ASN A 158 18.95 10.31 -4.03
CA ASN A 158 20.32 9.89 -4.20
C ASN A 158 20.43 8.34 -4.29
N PRO A 159 21.56 7.79 -4.75
CA PRO A 159 21.78 6.34 -4.67
C PRO A 159 21.53 5.82 -3.24
N PRO A 160 20.91 4.64 -3.08
CA PRO A 160 20.63 4.08 -1.76
C PRO A 160 21.93 3.74 -1.02
N SER A 161 21.89 3.80 0.31
CA SER A 161 22.98 3.30 1.14
C SER A 161 23.11 1.77 1.01
N PRO A 162 24.26 1.17 1.37
CA PRO A 162 24.40 -0.28 1.40
C PRO A 162 23.39 -0.99 2.32
N ALA A 163 22.89 -0.32 3.35
CA ALA A 163 21.84 -0.84 4.22
C ALA A 163 20.48 -0.85 3.50
N MET A 164 20.17 0.22 2.78
CA MET A 164 18.94 0.32 1.99
C MET A 164 18.97 -0.67 0.81
N GLU A 165 20.12 -0.86 0.15
CA GLU A 165 20.26 -1.88 -0.91
C GLU A 165 19.98 -3.29 -0.37
N ARG A 166 20.52 -3.62 0.82
CA ARG A 166 20.23 -4.92 1.46
C ARG A 166 18.76 -5.08 1.79
N TYR A 167 18.13 -4.03 2.34
CA TYR A 167 16.70 -4.06 2.62
C TYR A 167 15.87 -4.29 1.35
N ILE A 168 16.09 -3.51 0.29
CA ILE A 168 15.40 -3.68 -1.00
C ILE A 168 15.60 -5.10 -1.55
N ALA A 169 16.83 -5.61 -1.50
CA ALA A 169 17.12 -6.96 -1.97
C ALA A 169 16.42 -8.04 -1.13
N SER A 170 16.30 -7.85 0.20
CA SER A 170 15.66 -8.81 1.08
C SER A 170 14.14 -8.93 0.84
N GLU A 171 13.49 -7.86 0.44
CA GLU A 171 12.05 -7.86 0.12
C GLU A 171 11.74 -8.71 -1.14
N GLY A 172 12.69 -8.83 -2.07
CA GLY A 172 12.51 -9.57 -3.32
C GLY A 172 11.51 -8.92 -4.28
N LEU A 173 11.10 -7.70 -4.02
CA LEU A 173 10.14 -6.93 -4.81
C LEU A 173 10.84 -5.78 -5.55
N SER A 174 10.26 -5.36 -6.67
CA SER A 174 10.74 -4.19 -7.42
C SER A 174 10.25 -2.91 -6.76
N PHE A 175 11.15 -2.22 -6.05
CA PHE A 175 10.85 -0.92 -5.48
C PHE A 175 11.35 0.21 -6.36
N ALA A 176 10.46 1.17 -6.61
CA ALA A 176 10.75 2.45 -7.26
C ALA A 176 10.53 3.60 -6.27
N MET A 177 11.08 3.44 -5.06
CA MET A 177 10.97 4.46 -4.01
C MET A 177 11.51 5.81 -4.49
N ALA A 178 10.87 6.87 -4.06
CA ALA A 178 11.27 8.25 -4.35
C ALA A 178 11.15 9.12 -3.10
N SER A 179 11.73 10.32 -3.16
CA SER A 179 11.70 11.26 -2.06
C SER A 179 10.33 11.93 -1.87
N PRO A 180 10.02 12.46 -0.65
CA PRO A 180 8.86 13.31 -0.44
C PRO A 180 8.82 14.51 -1.39
N ASP A 181 9.98 15.06 -1.74
CA ASP A 181 10.07 16.18 -2.67
C ASP A 181 9.68 15.79 -4.10
N ARG A 182 10.06 14.60 -4.57
CA ARG A 182 9.62 14.11 -5.89
C ARG A 182 8.12 13.86 -5.90
N TYR A 183 7.56 13.22 -4.85
CA TYR A 183 6.11 13.05 -4.73
C TYR A 183 5.38 14.40 -4.75
N ARG A 184 5.84 15.36 -3.96
CA ARG A 184 5.25 16.72 -3.94
C ARG A 184 5.32 17.39 -5.30
N ARG A 185 6.45 17.32 -5.99
CA ARG A 185 6.60 17.89 -7.35
C ARG A 185 5.64 17.24 -8.34
N ALA A 186 5.58 15.90 -8.34
CA ALA A 186 4.70 15.15 -9.24
C ALA A 186 3.22 15.49 -9.00
N MET A 187 2.79 15.55 -7.73
CA MET A 187 1.43 15.97 -7.36
C MET A 187 1.15 17.42 -7.77
N THR A 188 2.10 18.33 -7.56
CA THR A 188 1.95 19.74 -7.93
C THR A 188 1.82 19.91 -9.45
N LEU A 189 2.66 19.22 -10.22
CA LEU A 189 2.62 19.22 -11.68
C LEU A 189 1.30 18.63 -12.22
N ALA A 190 0.76 17.61 -11.56
CA ALA A 190 -0.54 17.05 -11.89
C ALA A 190 -1.73 17.99 -11.59
N GLY A 191 -1.52 19.07 -10.82
CA GLY A 191 -2.55 20.06 -10.49
C GLY A 191 -3.19 19.90 -9.11
N PHE A 192 -2.68 19.02 -8.26
CA PHE A 192 -3.16 18.90 -6.88
C PHE A 192 -2.90 20.17 -6.08
N ARG A 193 -3.83 20.48 -5.17
CA ARG A 193 -3.76 21.52 -4.14
C ARG A 193 -3.80 20.90 -2.76
N ASP A 194 -3.52 21.72 -1.73
CA ASP A 194 -3.55 21.30 -0.33
C ASP A 194 -2.73 20.02 -0.08
N ILE A 195 -1.52 19.95 -0.70
CA ILE A 195 -0.65 18.77 -0.63
C ILE A 195 -0.03 18.69 0.76
N GLU A 196 -0.38 17.62 1.48
CA GLU A 196 0.24 17.26 2.75
C GLU A 196 1.07 15.98 2.57
N ILE A 197 2.24 15.98 3.20
CA ILE A 197 3.15 14.83 3.27
C ILE A 197 3.54 14.70 4.73
N ARG A 198 2.99 13.69 5.41
CA ARG A 198 3.17 13.45 6.84
C ARG A 198 4.10 12.29 7.06
N ASP A 199 5.25 12.54 7.64
CA ASP A 199 6.23 11.52 8.02
C ASP A 199 5.67 10.62 9.13
N ARG A 200 5.80 9.32 8.96
CA ARG A 200 5.38 8.27 9.90
C ARG A 200 6.56 7.42 10.39
N ASN A 201 7.79 7.82 10.07
CA ASN A 201 8.99 7.02 10.30
C ASN A 201 9.13 6.56 11.75
N ALA A 202 8.97 7.45 12.73
CA ALA A 202 9.14 7.11 14.15
C ALA A 202 8.15 6.02 14.61
N TRP A 203 6.87 6.13 14.20
CA TRP A 203 5.84 5.13 14.49
C TRP A 203 6.16 3.80 13.80
N TYR A 204 6.57 3.86 12.55
CA TYR A 204 6.85 2.66 11.76
C TYR A 204 8.09 1.93 12.28
N ALA A 205 9.13 2.64 12.74
CA ALA A 205 10.30 2.04 13.36
C ALA A 205 9.97 1.28 14.66
N GLU A 206 9.06 1.83 15.47
CA GLU A 206 8.57 1.16 16.67
C GLU A 206 7.74 -0.08 16.30
N LEU A 207 6.83 0.04 15.33
CA LEU A 207 6.03 -1.06 14.81
C LEU A 207 6.92 -2.20 14.31
N ALA A 208 7.91 -1.89 13.48
CA ALA A 208 8.82 -2.88 12.90
C ALA A 208 9.60 -3.67 13.97
N ARG A 209 10.05 -3.00 15.03
CA ARG A 209 10.70 -3.69 16.17
C ARG A 209 9.73 -4.62 16.90
N ASN A 210 8.50 -4.18 17.11
CA ASN A 210 7.48 -4.99 17.78
C ASN A 210 7.08 -6.19 16.92
N GLU A 211 6.95 -6.02 15.61
CA GLU A 211 6.67 -7.10 14.66
C GLU A 211 7.82 -8.10 14.61
N LEU A 212 9.07 -7.66 14.51
CA LEU A 212 10.23 -8.56 14.57
C LEU A 212 10.27 -9.36 15.88
N ALA A 213 10.01 -8.72 17.01
CA ALA A 213 9.93 -9.40 18.30
C ALA A 213 8.81 -10.45 18.33
N ALA A 214 7.66 -10.14 17.72
CA ALA A 214 6.53 -11.05 17.65
C ALA A 214 6.82 -12.29 16.77
N ILE A 215 7.33 -12.08 15.54
CA ILE A 215 7.62 -13.19 14.61
C ILE A 215 8.85 -14.01 15.01
N SER A 216 9.76 -13.45 15.81
CA SER A 216 10.89 -14.17 16.39
C SER A 216 10.56 -14.82 17.75
N GLY A 217 9.41 -14.51 18.32
CA GLY A 217 8.96 -14.92 19.64
C GLY A 217 7.58 -15.58 19.62
N PRO A 218 6.53 -14.91 20.15
CA PRO A 218 5.23 -15.53 20.39
C PRO A 218 4.51 -16.02 19.12
N LEU A 219 4.73 -15.40 17.97
CA LEU A 219 4.12 -15.83 16.70
C LEU A 219 4.98 -16.83 15.93
N ARG A 220 6.23 -17.06 16.31
CA ARG A 220 7.19 -17.88 15.54
C ARG A 220 6.66 -19.26 15.20
N ALA A 221 6.18 -20.00 16.20
CA ALA A 221 5.70 -21.37 15.99
C ALA A 221 4.53 -21.42 15.00
N ARG A 222 3.61 -20.48 15.12
CA ARG A 222 2.45 -20.39 14.23
C ARG A 222 2.83 -19.93 12.83
N LEU A 223 3.77 -19.01 12.70
CA LEU A 223 4.30 -18.58 11.41
C LEU A 223 4.96 -19.74 10.68
N VAL A 224 5.85 -20.49 11.35
CA VAL A 224 6.51 -21.70 10.79
C VAL A 224 5.48 -22.74 10.34
N GLU A 225 4.42 -22.97 11.11
CA GLU A 225 3.33 -23.90 10.72
C GLU A 225 2.66 -23.48 9.41
N ILE A 226 2.53 -22.18 9.16
CA ILE A 226 1.85 -21.62 7.99
C ILE A 226 2.77 -21.57 6.77
N VAL A 227 3.96 -21.00 6.91
CA VAL A 227 4.84 -20.69 5.77
C VAL A 227 6.05 -21.61 5.65
N GLY A 228 6.34 -22.43 6.67
CA GLY A 228 7.59 -23.21 6.79
C GLY A 228 8.71 -22.42 7.44
N GLU A 229 9.77 -23.15 7.85
CA GLU A 229 10.88 -22.57 8.64
C GLU A 229 11.71 -21.57 7.81
N GLU A 230 12.05 -21.96 6.58
CA GLU A 230 12.85 -21.14 5.67
C GLU A 230 12.18 -19.78 5.38
N GLU A 231 10.88 -19.78 5.08
CA GLU A 231 10.15 -18.55 4.80
C GLU A 231 9.97 -17.70 6.07
N ALA A 232 9.72 -18.32 7.21
CA ALA A 232 9.64 -17.60 8.48
C ALA A 232 10.98 -16.96 8.90
N ASP A 233 12.12 -17.59 8.54
CA ASP A 233 13.45 -17.00 8.71
C ASP A 233 13.67 -15.85 7.73
N ARG A 234 13.25 -16.01 6.48
CA ARG A 234 13.29 -14.95 5.48
C ARG A 234 12.51 -13.73 5.94
N GLU A 235 11.29 -13.90 6.44
CA GLU A 235 10.49 -12.79 6.97
C GLU A 235 11.24 -12.07 8.11
N ALA A 236 11.75 -12.80 9.11
CA ALA A 236 12.51 -12.18 10.20
C ALA A 236 13.76 -11.44 9.69
N TYR A 237 14.41 -11.96 8.65
CA TYR A 237 15.55 -11.30 8.00
C TYR A 237 15.15 -9.99 7.32
N VAL A 238 14.01 -9.94 6.62
CA VAL A 238 13.48 -8.70 6.00
C VAL A 238 13.30 -7.62 7.06
N TRP A 239 12.65 -7.93 8.19
CA TRP A 239 12.48 -6.96 9.29
C TRP A 239 13.83 -6.51 9.86
N SER A 240 14.80 -7.44 10.00
CA SER A 240 16.13 -7.10 10.50
C SER A 240 16.91 -6.16 9.55
N CYS A 241 16.64 -6.23 8.25
CA CYS A 241 17.18 -5.29 7.25
C CYS A 241 16.43 -3.94 7.22
N MET A 242 15.12 -3.96 7.45
CA MET A 242 14.26 -2.77 7.42
C MET A 242 14.50 -1.84 8.62
N ILE A 243 14.67 -2.39 9.84
CA ILE A 243 14.81 -1.59 11.06
C ILE A 243 15.97 -0.59 10.99
N PRO A 244 17.20 -0.96 10.57
CA PRO A 244 18.32 -0.01 10.47
C PRO A 244 18.05 1.16 9.50
N VAL A 245 17.35 0.93 8.38
CA VAL A 245 17.04 1.99 7.42
C VAL A 245 15.89 2.89 7.87
N LEU A 246 14.99 2.39 8.72
CA LEU A 246 14.02 3.21 9.44
C LEU A 246 14.70 4.08 10.49
N GLU A 247 15.59 3.50 11.31
CA GLU A 247 16.29 4.19 12.41
C GLU A 247 17.26 5.25 11.89
N SER A 248 17.92 5.01 10.76
CA SER A 248 18.74 6.04 10.07
C SER A 248 17.90 7.15 9.46
N GLY A 249 16.60 6.93 9.29
CA GLY A 249 15.68 7.85 8.61
C GLY A 249 15.79 7.83 7.09
N GLU A 250 16.50 6.87 6.49
CA GLU A 250 16.58 6.74 5.04
C GLU A 250 15.27 6.20 4.46
N LEU A 251 14.62 5.24 5.11
CA LEU A 251 13.26 4.80 4.78
C LEU A 251 12.25 5.71 5.48
N ARG A 252 11.31 6.26 4.71
CA ARG A 252 10.32 7.26 5.15
C ARG A 252 8.89 6.81 4.86
N PRO A 253 8.31 5.91 5.65
CA PRO A 253 6.87 5.66 5.60
C PRO A 253 6.10 6.97 5.83
N THR A 254 5.12 7.23 4.98
CA THR A 254 4.57 8.59 4.83
C THR A 254 3.10 8.54 4.47
N HIS A 255 2.28 9.39 5.06
CA HIS A 255 0.94 9.67 4.57
C HIS A 255 0.97 10.80 3.54
N LEU A 256 0.20 10.61 2.49
CA LEU A 256 0.09 11.51 1.34
C LEU A 256 -1.36 11.96 1.19
N TYR A 257 -1.54 13.25 1.00
CA TYR A 257 -2.84 13.84 0.72
C TYR A 257 -2.72 14.91 -0.35
N GLY A 258 -3.73 15.01 -1.22
CA GLY A 258 -3.86 16.07 -2.20
C GLY A 258 -5.31 16.22 -2.65
N LYS A 259 -5.71 17.42 -3.03
CA LYS A 259 -7.06 17.76 -3.48
C LYS A 259 -7.07 18.26 -4.90
N LYS A 260 -8.02 17.81 -5.71
CA LYS A 260 -8.33 18.42 -7.00
C LYS A 260 -9.24 19.62 -6.78
N SER A 261 -8.92 20.74 -7.45
CA SER A 261 -9.78 21.94 -7.43
C SER A 261 -11.20 21.63 -7.90
N LEU A 262 -12.17 22.48 -7.48
CA LEU A 262 -13.55 22.44 -7.94
C LEU A 262 -13.66 22.74 -9.42
#